data_0a85efe619b211cd3353ec7f9084decb
#
_entry.id   0a85efe619b211cd3353ec7f9084decb
#
_cell.length_a   1.000
_cell.length_b   1.000
_cell.length_c   1.000
_cell.angle_alpha   90.00
_cell.angle_beta   90.00
_cell.angle_gamma   90.00
#
_symmetry.space_group_name_H-M   'P 1'
#
loop_
_entity.id
_entity.type
_entity.pdbx_description
1 polymer ?
#
loop_
_entity_poly.entity_id
_entity_poly.type
_entity_poly.pdbx_seq_one_letter_code
_entity_poly.pdbx_strand_id
1 'polypeptide(L)'
;VRSRLLSIPGFDFRQDYLDCQYKELTIPARDGEFALDPEALHIWPRGGSMMIALPNPDRSFTCTLFWPPTGPGSFDEVRTGEQALAYFTAHYPDAVPLMPDLVADYDANPVGSLVTVRCGRWSANGRVALIGDAAHAITPFFGQGANSGFEDVAELDRCLGEADGDWSVALPAYEKARVDNANAIADMALANFVEMSTKSGSRVFQAQKSVQHAFERLLPEHYVSRYELVSFSTIPYAEVVRRTTVPSQARSVAAGIAHRVAAPLRSLSGRGGAS
;
A
#
# COMPACT_ATOMS: atom_id res chain seq x y z
N VAL A 1 20.92 -15.77 3.82
CA VAL A 1 21.43 -15.56 2.45
C VAL A 1 22.01 -14.16 2.34
N ARG A 2 21.24 -13.06 2.57
CA ARG A 2 21.71 -11.65 2.46
C ARG A 2 23.07 -11.40 3.13
N SER A 3 23.25 -11.86 4.37
CA SER A 3 24.52 -11.69 5.11
C SER A 3 25.73 -12.32 4.40
N ARG A 4 25.51 -13.40 3.64
CA ARG A 4 26.57 -14.03 2.83
C ARG A 4 26.82 -13.28 1.53
N LEU A 5 25.80 -12.64 0.98
CA LEU A 5 25.94 -11.85 -0.23
C LEU A 5 26.72 -10.54 0.00
N LEU A 6 26.84 -10.04 1.24
CA LEU A 6 27.65 -8.87 1.59
C LEU A 6 29.14 -9.01 1.20
N SER A 7 29.64 -10.25 1.05
CA SER A 7 31.00 -10.47 0.56
C SER A 7 31.16 -10.32 -0.95
N ILE A 8 30.05 -10.14 -1.69
CA ILE A 8 30.05 -9.97 -3.15
C ILE A 8 30.19 -8.48 -3.49
N PRO A 9 31.14 -8.08 -4.33
CA PRO A 9 31.28 -6.68 -4.73
C PRO A 9 30.01 -6.11 -5.35
N GLY A 10 29.61 -4.93 -4.87
CA GLY A 10 28.42 -4.24 -5.34
C GLY A 10 27.09 -4.76 -4.76
N PHE A 11 27.12 -5.74 -3.86
CA PHE A 11 25.93 -6.10 -3.09
C PHE A 11 25.86 -5.21 -1.84
N ASP A 12 24.68 -4.63 -1.65
CA ASP A 12 24.32 -3.90 -0.43
C ASP A 12 22.88 -4.24 -0.04
N PHE A 13 22.55 -4.10 1.23
CA PHE A 13 21.18 -4.05 1.69
C PHE A 13 21.06 -3.14 2.91
N ARG A 14 19.88 -2.59 3.08
CA ARG A 14 19.53 -1.84 4.29
C ARG A 14 18.15 -2.27 4.79
N GLN A 15 17.96 -2.03 6.09
CA GLN A 15 16.70 -2.24 6.80
C GLN A 15 16.34 -0.93 7.48
N ASP A 16 15.27 -0.31 7.02
CA ASP A 16 14.79 0.95 7.56
C ASP A 16 13.54 0.66 8.41
N TYR A 17 13.65 0.76 9.73
CA TYR A 17 12.54 0.61 10.65
C TYR A 17 11.74 1.90 10.70
N LEU A 18 10.40 1.77 10.68
CA LEU A 18 9.52 2.91 10.94
C LEU A 18 9.53 3.23 12.45
N ASP A 19 9.38 4.50 12.75
CA ASP A 19 9.06 4.97 14.11
C ASP A 19 7.57 4.78 14.41
N CYS A 20 7.13 3.55 14.14
CA CYS A 20 5.77 3.06 14.30
C CYS A 20 5.83 1.54 14.43
N GLN A 21 5.07 1.01 15.38
CA GLN A 21 4.89 -0.42 15.62
C GLN A 21 3.44 -0.79 15.37
N TYR A 22 3.14 -2.08 15.33
CA TYR A 22 1.78 -2.55 15.15
C TYR A 22 1.40 -3.66 16.13
N LYS A 23 0.11 -3.79 16.37
CA LYS A 23 -0.48 -4.91 17.12
C LYS A 23 -1.77 -5.31 16.42
N GLU A 24 -2.00 -6.60 16.33
CA GLU A 24 -3.25 -7.15 15.78
C GLU A 24 -4.27 -7.33 16.88
N LEU A 25 -5.52 -6.95 16.58
CA LEU A 25 -6.71 -7.08 17.42
C LEU A 25 -7.82 -7.63 16.55
N THR A 26 -8.96 -7.98 17.15
CA THR A 26 -10.06 -8.62 16.42
C THR A 26 -11.39 -7.90 16.65
N ILE A 27 -12.17 -7.73 15.58
CA ILE A 27 -13.61 -7.53 15.66
C ILE A 27 -14.25 -8.85 15.22
N PRO A 28 -14.89 -9.61 16.12
CA PRO A 28 -15.50 -10.90 15.78
C PRO A 28 -16.77 -10.71 14.93
N ALA A 29 -17.19 -11.80 14.28
CA ALA A 29 -18.51 -11.86 13.66
C ALA A 29 -19.61 -11.62 14.73
N ARG A 30 -20.67 -10.90 14.37
CA ARG A 30 -21.79 -10.61 15.25
C ARG A 30 -23.05 -11.33 14.75
N ASP A 31 -23.58 -12.22 15.56
CA ASP A 31 -24.76 -13.04 15.19
C ASP A 31 -24.56 -13.82 13.87
N GLY A 32 -23.31 -14.21 13.59
CA GLY A 32 -22.94 -14.90 12.36
C GLY A 32 -22.83 -14.01 11.13
N GLU A 33 -22.86 -12.68 11.28
CA GLU A 33 -22.72 -11.69 10.21
C GLU A 33 -21.53 -10.76 10.45
N PHE A 34 -21.12 -10.01 9.41
CA PHE A 34 -20.09 -8.99 9.56
C PHE A 34 -20.56 -7.84 10.45
N ALA A 35 -19.73 -7.42 11.39
CA ALA A 35 -20.02 -6.30 12.29
C ALA A 35 -19.88 -4.92 11.61
N LEU A 36 -19.18 -4.85 10.48
CA LEU A 36 -18.94 -3.67 9.65
C LEU A 36 -19.15 -4.03 8.18
N ASP A 37 -19.10 -3.05 7.28
CA ASP A 37 -19.19 -3.27 5.84
C ASP A 37 -18.00 -4.13 5.33
N PRO A 38 -18.25 -5.35 4.79
CA PRO A 38 -17.19 -6.22 4.30
C PRO A 38 -16.57 -5.77 2.98
N GLU A 39 -17.15 -4.81 2.28
CA GLU A 39 -16.61 -4.29 1.01
C GLU A 39 -15.74 -3.04 1.21
N ALA A 40 -15.49 -2.65 2.47
CA ALA A 40 -14.75 -1.44 2.82
C ALA A 40 -13.51 -1.73 3.70
N LEU A 41 -12.46 -0.96 3.49
CA LEU A 41 -11.37 -0.79 4.45
C LEU A 41 -11.80 0.25 5.48
N HIS A 42 -11.92 -0.16 6.73
CA HIS A 42 -12.23 0.73 7.83
C HIS A 42 -10.96 1.34 8.42
N ILE A 43 -10.97 2.64 8.69
CA ILE A 43 -9.80 3.37 9.18
C ILE A 43 -10.23 4.31 10.30
N TRP A 44 -9.57 4.22 11.47
CA TRP A 44 -9.68 5.14 12.60
C TRP A 44 -8.38 5.94 12.75
N PRO A 45 -8.22 7.10 12.09
CA PRO A 45 -7.04 7.95 12.24
C PRO A 45 -7.09 8.73 13.56
N ARG A 46 -5.94 8.90 14.22
CA ARG A 46 -5.82 9.60 15.53
C ARG A 46 -4.51 10.41 15.62
N GLY A 47 -4.24 11.26 14.62
CA GLY A 47 -3.18 12.25 14.71
C GLY A 47 -1.76 11.69 14.90
N GLY A 48 -1.33 10.78 14.01
CA GLY A 48 -0.01 10.12 14.06
C GLY A 48 -0.09 8.66 14.44
N SER A 49 -1.24 8.20 14.90
CA SER A 49 -1.59 6.79 15.08
C SER A 49 -2.85 6.45 14.29
N MET A 50 -3.10 5.19 14.06
CA MET A 50 -4.32 4.73 13.41
C MET A 50 -4.62 3.27 13.73
N MET A 51 -5.89 2.89 13.60
CA MET A 51 -6.31 1.50 13.49
C MET A 51 -7.00 1.30 12.15
N ILE A 52 -6.74 0.17 11.51
CA ILE A 52 -7.47 -0.26 10.32
C ILE A 52 -8.16 -1.58 10.61
N ALA A 53 -9.25 -1.90 9.90
CA ALA A 53 -9.89 -3.20 9.96
C ALA A 53 -10.19 -3.72 8.55
N LEU A 54 -9.83 -4.99 8.32
CA LEU A 54 -10.03 -5.72 7.07
C LEU A 54 -10.85 -6.98 7.32
N PRO A 55 -11.82 -7.30 6.45
CA PRO A 55 -12.69 -8.46 6.60
C PRO A 55 -11.95 -9.77 6.36
N ASN A 56 -12.36 -10.79 7.10
CA ASN A 56 -11.90 -12.18 6.96
C ASN A 56 -13.00 -13.08 6.41
N PRO A 57 -12.67 -14.25 5.82
CA PRO A 57 -13.66 -15.20 5.33
C PRO A 57 -14.63 -15.73 6.38
N ASP A 58 -14.25 -15.74 7.65
CA ASP A 58 -15.08 -16.16 8.79
C ASP A 58 -16.00 -15.05 9.31
N ARG A 59 -16.08 -13.93 8.59
CA ARG A 59 -16.87 -12.73 8.92
C ARG A 59 -16.36 -11.91 10.10
N SER A 60 -15.20 -12.22 10.63
CA SER A 60 -14.47 -11.35 11.54
C SER A 60 -13.72 -10.25 10.77
N PHE A 61 -13.12 -9.31 11.50
CA PHE A 61 -12.16 -8.36 10.94
C PHE A 61 -10.85 -8.46 11.71
N THR A 62 -9.73 -8.52 10.98
CA THR A 62 -8.41 -8.28 11.56
C THR A 62 -8.21 -6.78 11.68
N CYS A 63 -8.03 -6.31 12.90
CA CYS A 63 -7.76 -4.93 13.22
C CYS A 63 -6.26 -4.76 13.45
N THR A 64 -5.59 -3.93 12.64
CA THR A 64 -4.19 -3.60 12.85
C THR A 64 -4.08 -2.21 13.45
N LEU A 65 -3.61 -2.15 14.69
CA LEU A 65 -3.34 -0.92 15.42
C LEU A 65 -1.91 -0.48 15.16
N PHE A 66 -1.72 0.73 14.66
CA PHE A 66 -0.43 1.36 14.40
C PHE A 66 -0.20 2.49 15.38
N TRP A 67 0.77 2.31 16.28
CA TRP A 67 1.13 3.27 17.32
C TRP A 67 2.63 3.56 17.35
N PRO A 68 3.06 4.73 17.86
CA PRO A 68 4.46 4.99 18.14
C PRO A 68 4.97 4.03 19.24
N PRO A 69 6.27 3.69 19.23
CA PRO A 69 6.85 2.86 20.27
C PRO A 69 6.88 3.57 21.65
N THR A 70 7.10 4.88 21.65
CA THR A 70 7.24 5.69 22.87
C THR A 70 6.46 7.00 22.80
N GLY A 71 6.23 7.63 23.93
CA GLY A 71 5.50 8.90 24.03
C GLY A 71 4.00 8.72 24.34
N PRO A 72 3.21 9.80 24.33
CA PRO A 72 1.78 9.73 24.62
C PRO A 72 1.03 8.84 23.59
N GLY A 73 0.18 7.94 24.07
CA GLY A 73 -0.59 7.02 23.24
C GLY A 73 0.29 6.00 22.51
N SER A 74 1.31 5.49 23.17
CA SER A 74 2.29 4.53 22.63
C SER A 74 2.17 3.16 23.27
N PHE A 75 2.83 2.16 22.68
CA PHE A 75 2.95 0.83 23.27
C PHE A 75 3.78 0.80 24.56
N ASP A 76 4.63 1.78 24.79
CA ASP A 76 5.40 1.91 26.06
C ASP A 76 4.54 2.50 27.19
N GLU A 77 3.56 3.33 26.88
CA GLU A 77 2.61 3.87 27.85
C GLU A 77 1.46 2.90 28.14
N VAL A 78 0.89 2.27 27.09
CA VAL A 78 -0.25 1.35 27.18
C VAL A 78 0.26 -0.09 27.05
N ARG A 79 0.52 -0.73 28.19
CA ARG A 79 1.22 -2.03 28.24
C ARG A 79 0.30 -3.22 28.50
N THR A 80 -0.89 -2.99 29.02
CA THR A 80 -1.84 -4.05 29.41
C THR A 80 -3.19 -3.85 28.72
N GLY A 81 -3.96 -4.92 28.58
CA GLY A 81 -5.29 -4.89 28.01
C GLY A 81 -6.24 -3.94 28.75
N GLU A 82 -6.15 -3.86 30.09
CA GLU A 82 -6.95 -2.91 30.88
C GLU A 82 -6.60 -1.45 30.56
N GLN A 83 -5.33 -1.14 30.40
CA GLN A 83 -4.88 0.19 29.95
C GLN A 83 -5.35 0.46 28.52
N ALA A 84 -5.30 -0.55 27.65
CA ALA A 84 -5.80 -0.44 26.29
C ALA A 84 -7.31 -0.17 26.26
N LEU A 85 -8.10 -0.86 27.07
CA LEU A 85 -9.54 -0.61 27.16
C LEU A 85 -9.84 0.83 27.61
N ALA A 86 -9.12 1.33 28.62
CA ALA A 86 -9.26 2.71 29.07
C ALA A 86 -8.89 3.71 27.97
N TYR A 87 -7.78 3.47 27.25
CA TYR A 87 -7.34 4.30 26.13
C TYR A 87 -8.34 4.27 24.95
N PHE A 88 -8.81 3.08 24.57
CA PHE A 88 -9.78 2.90 23.51
C PHE A 88 -11.12 3.56 23.83
N THR A 89 -11.58 3.47 25.09
CA THR A 89 -12.81 4.13 25.54
C THR A 89 -12.73 5.65 25.34
N ALA A 90 -11.56 6.24 25.55
CA ALA A 90 -11.34 7.69 25.36
C ALA A 90 -11.12 8.10 23.89
N HIS A 91 -10.44 7.27 23.10
CA HIS A 91 -9.95 7.66 21.77
C HIS A 91 -10.63 6.93 20.59
N TYR A 92 -11.20 5.73 20.83
CA TYR A 92 -11.87 4.89 19.83
C TYR A 92 -13.25 4.42 20.35
N PRO A 93 -14.10 5.32 20.90
CA PRO A 93 -15.34 4.92 21.58
C PRO A 93 -16.33 4.18 20.69
N ASP A 94 -16.26 4.39 19.39
CA ASP A 94 -17.06 3.72 18.36
C ASP A 94 -16.56 2.31 18.03
N ALA A 95 -15.29 2.01 18.26
CA ALA A 95 -14.70 0.69 18.04
C ALA A 95 -14.88 -0.26 19.25
N VAL A 96 -14.86 0.27 20.48
CA VAL A 96 -14.94 -0.55 21.71
C VAL A 96 -16.14 -1.52 21.72
N PRO A 97 -17.37 -1.11 21.37
CA PRO A 97 -18.52 -2.03 21.35
C PRO A 97 -18.40 -3.18 20.32
N LEU A 98 -17.48 -3.06 19.37
CA LEU A 98 -17.22 -4.06 18.34
C LEU A 98 -16.15 -5.07 18.76
N MET A 99 -15.40 -4.79 19.83
CA MET A 99 -14.20 -5.54 20.25
C MET A 99 -14.37 -6.11 21.67
N PRO A 100 -15.26 -7.10 21.88
CA PRO A 100 -15.54 -7.64 23.21
C PRO A 100 -14.30 -8.27 23.87
N ASP A 101 -13.37 -8.79 23.08
CA ASP A 101 -12.16 -9.47 23.54
C ASP A 101 -10.92 -8.56 23.54
N LEU A 102 -11.11 -7.22 23.43
CA LEU A 102 -10.00 -6.24 23.31
C LEU A 102 -8.91 -6.43 24.37
N VAL A 103 -9.29 -6.66 25.63
CA VAL A 103 -8.34 -6.87 26.75
C VAL A 103 -7.50 -8.12 26.52
N ALA A 104 -8.15 -9.23 26.19
CA ALA A 104 -7.51 -10.52 26.00
C ALA A 104 -6.60 -10.49 24.76
N ASP A 105 -7.07 -9.96 23.63
CA ASP A 105 -6.30 -9.81 22.39
C ASP A 105 -5.07 -8.92 22.61
N TYR A 106 -5.25 -7.82 23.35
CA TYR A 106 -4.16 -6.89 23.60
C TYR A 106 -3.05 -7.52 24.43
N ASP A 107 -3.39 -8.32 25.43
CA ASP A 107 -2.41 -9.00 26.29
C ASP A 107 -1.75 -10.20 25.58
N ALA A 108 -2.49 -10.92 24.74
CA ALA A 108 -2.01 -12.12 24.08
C ALA A 108 -1.14 -11.83 22.86
N ASN A 109 -1.49 -10.83 22.06
CA ASN A 109 -0.82 -10.57 20.79
C ASN A 109 0.46 -9.76 20.97
N PRO A 110 1.55 -10.13 20.26
CA PRO A 110 2.82 -9.39 20.35
C PRO A 110 2.75 -8.03 19.65
N VAL A 111 3.61 -7.12 20.05
CA VAL A 111 3.90 -5.90 19.28
C VAL A 111 4.93 -6.23 18.20
N GLY A 112 4.62 -5.92 16.96
CA GLY A 112 5.49 -6.09 15.81
C GLY A 112 6.13 -4.77 15.36
N SER A 113 7.30 -4.87 14.74
CA SER A 113 7.99 -3.73 14.12
C SER A 113 7.73 -3.70 12.62
N LEU A 114 7.61 -2.49 12.07
CA LEU A 114 7.50 -2.27 10.63
C LEU A 114 8.88 -1.98 10.05
N VAL A 115 9.28 -2.74 9.05
CA VAL A 115 10.58 -2.63 8.41
C VAL A 115 10.45 -2.61 6.90
N THR A 116 11.17 -1.70 6.24
CA THR A 116 11.42 -1.74 4.80
C THR A 116 12.79 -2.33 4.56
N VAL A 117 12.87 -3.36 3.72
CA VAL A 117 14.13 -3.96 3.27
C VAL A 117 14.38 -3.54 1.83
N ARG A 118 15.59 -3.11 1.53
CA ARG A 118 16.01 -2.81 0.16
C ARG A 118 17.37 -3.45 -0.10
N CYS A 119 17.47 -4.16 -1.22
CA CYS A 119 18.74 -4.70 -1.71
C CYS A 119 19.07 -4.02 -3.03
N GLY A 120 20.31 -3.55 -3.20
CA GLY A 120 20.77 -2.93 -4.45
C GLY A 120 20.99 -3.97 -5.55
N ARG A 121 21.33 -5.21 -5.17
CA ARG A 121 21.41 -6.36 -6.06
C ARG A 121 20.60 -7.52 -5.49
N TRP A 122 19.97 -8.28 -6.38
CA TRP A 122 19.14 -9.41 -6.00
C TRP A 122 19.71 -10.75 -6.46
N SER A 123 20.66 -10.73 -7.39
CA SER A 123 21.24 -11.93 -7.95
C SER A 123 22.76 -11.98 -7.81
N ALA A 124 23.32 -13.19 -7.80
CA ALA A 124 24.75 -13.42 -7.71
C ALA A 124 25.19 -14.67 -8.50
N ASN A 125 26.23 -14.47 -9.33
CA ASN A 125 26.96 -15.54 -10.02
C ASN A 125 26.07 -16.48 -10.85
N GLY A 126 24.88 -16.07 -11.28
CA GLY A 126 23.93 -16.92 -12.02
C GLY A 126 23.40 -18.12 -11.23
N ARG A 127 23.49 -18.11 -9.89
CA ARG A 127 23.15 -19.25 -9.04
C ARG A 127 22.29 -18.95 -7.83
N VAL A 128 22.21 -17.67 -7.45
CA VAL A 128 21.45 -17.22 -6.28
C VAL A 128 20.62 -16.03 -6.70
N ALA A 129 19.37 -16.00 -6.28
CA ALA A 129 18.52 -14.83 -6.34
C ALA A 129 17.81 -14.61 -4.99
N LEU A 130 17.54 -13.35 -4.68
CA LEU A 130 16.60 -12.94 -3.64
C LEU A 130 15.25 -12.68 -4.30
N ILE A 131 14.17 -13.03 -3.59
CA ILE A 131 12.79 -12.88 -4.08
C ILE A 131 11.88 -12.49 -2.91
N GLY A 132 10.83 -11.73 -3.16
CA GLY A 132 9.87 -11.29 -2.17
C GLY A 132 10.53 -10.53 -1.01
N ASP A 133 10.08 -10.75 0.21
CA ASP A 133 10.57 -10.06 1.42
C ASP A 133 12.07 -10.22 1.66
N ALA A 134 12.69 -11.29 1.14
CA ALA A 134 14.14 -11.44 1.21
C ALA A 134 14.89 -10.38 0.41
N ALA A 135 14.28 -9.85 -0.66
CA ALA A 135 14.83 -8.80 -1.51
C ALA A 135 14.32 -7.41 -1.12
N HIS A 136 13.03 -7.29 -0.82
CA HIS A 136 12.31 -6.02 -0.74
C HIS A 136 11.08 -6.08 0.20
N ALA A 137 11.25 -6.44 1.47
CA ALA A 137 10.13 -6.33 2.41
C ALA A 137 9.60 -4.88 2.45
N ILE A 138 8.29 -4.72 2.33
CA ILE A 138 7.63 -3.41 2.31
C ILE A 138 6.62 -3.30 3.45
N THR A 139 6.35 -2.07 3.87
CA THR A 139 5.32 -1.79 4.88
C THR A 139 3.91 -2.01 4.32
N PRO A 140 2.92 -2.39 5.16
CA PRO A 140 1.64 -2.94 4.69
C PRO A 140 0.64 -1.90 4.17
N PHE A 141 0.99 -0.63 4.07
CA PHE A 141 0.06 0.48 3.84
C PHE A 141 -0.60 0.52 2.44
N PHE A 142 -0.17 -0.30 1.50
CA PHE A 142 -0.86 -0.57 0.24
C PHE A 142 -1.36 -2.02 0.12
N GLY A 143 -1.02 -2.91 1.08
CA GLY A 143 -1.35 -4.33 1.00
C GLY A 143 -0.66 -5.09 -0.14
N GLN A 144 0.47 -4.58 -0.67
CA GLN A 144 1.09 -5.10 -1.90
C GLN A 144 2.31 -6.01 -1.67
N GLY A 145 2.66 -6.34 -0.41
CA GLY A 145 3.83 -7.18 -0.13
C GLY A 145 3.77 -8.54 -0.81
N ALA A 146 2.71 -9.30 -0.58
CA ALA A 146 2.50 -10.60 -1.21
C ALA A 146 2.38 -10.49 -2.74
N ASN A 147 1.62 -9.51 -3.25
CA ASN A 147 1.46 -9.30 -4.68
C ASN A 147 2.79 -9.02 -5.37
N SER A 148 3.62 -8.14 -4.79
CA SER A 148 4.96 -7.87 -5.31
C SER A 148 5.85 -9.12 -5.32
N GLY A 149 5.74 -9.98 -4.30
CA GLY A 149 6.43 -11.27 -4.28
C GLY A 149 5.94 -12.25 -5.34
N PHE A 150 4.62 -12.29 -5.61
CA PHE A 150 4.07 -13.10 -6.73
C PHE A 150 4.48 -12.56 -8.09
N GLU A 151 4.54 -11.24 -8.26
CA GLU A 151 5.09 -10.64 -9.48
C GLU A 151 6.55 -11.01 -9.69
N ASP A 152 7.35 -11.11 -8.63
CA ASP A 152 8.74 -11.58 -8.72
C ASP A 152 8.81 -12.99 -9.29
N VAL A 153 7.95 -13.91 -8.81
CA VAL A 153 7.90 -15.30 -9.31
C VAL A 153 7.53 -15.33 -10.79
N ALA A 154 6.49 -14.59 -11.18
CA ALA A 154 6.03 -14.52 -12.56
C ALA A 154 7.09 -13.94 -13.49
N GLU A 155 7.79 -12.89 -13.04
CA GLU A 155 8.83 -12.24 -13.84
C GLU A 155 10.10 -13.12 -13.95
N LEU A 156 10.45 -13.83 -12.88
CA LEU A 156 11.55 -14.79 -12.91
C LEU A 156 11.28 -15.95 -13.89
N ASP A 157 10.05 -16.50 -13.88
CA ASP A 157 9.61 -17.54 -14.80
C ASP A 157 9.68 -17.04 -16.26
N ARG A 158 9.19 -15.83 -16.53
CA ARG A 158 9.29 -15.19 -17.86
C ARG A 158 10.75 -15.05 -18.31
N CYS A 159 11.62 -14.52 -17.44
CA CYS A 159 13.04 -14.35 -17.76
C CYS A 159 13.74 -15.68 -18.02
N LEU A 160 13.38 -16.73 -17.29
CA LEU A 160 13.95 -18.06 -17.46
C LEU A 160 13.51 -18.69 -18.79
N GLY A 161 12.24 -18.50 -19.17
CA GLY A 161 11.74 -18.93 -20.47
C GLY A 161 12.42 -18.22 -21.65
N GLU A 162 12.61 -16.90 -21.55
CA GLU A 162 13.30 -16.11 -22.58
C GLU A 162 14.80 -16.43 -22.68
N ALA A 163 15.40 -16.94 -21.62
CA ALA A 163 16.79 -17.36 -21.56
C ALA A 163 16.99 -18.86 -21.88
N ASP A 164 15.98 -19.55 -22.42
CA ASP A 164 16.00 -21.00 -22.70
C ASP A 164 16.51 -21.84 -21.52
N GLY A 165 16.17 -21.43 -20.28
CA GLY A 165 16.58 -22.10 -19.05
C GLY A 165 17.98 -21.74 -18.54
N ASP A 166 18.67 -20.79 -19.16
CA ASP A 166 19.99 -20.33 -18.68
C ASP A 166 19.86 -19.34 -17.52
N TRP A 167 20.06 -19.83 -16.30
CA TRP A 167 20.03 -19.06 -15.06
C TRP A 167 21.05 -17.92 -15.03
N SER A 168 22.16 -18.05 -15.72
CA SER A 168 23.18 -16.99 -15.75
C SER A 168 22.72 -15.75 -16.52
N VAL A 169 21.79 -15.92 -17.44
CA VAL A 169 21.14 -14.85 -18.21
C VAL A 169 19.85 -14.40 -17.53
N ALA A 170 19.02 -15.35 -17.07
CA ALA A 170 17.70 -15.08 -16.48
C ALA A 170 17.79 -14.25 -15.20
N LEU A 171 18.71 -14.58 -14.27
CA LEU A 171 18.76 -13.89 -12.97
C LEU A 171 19.12 -12.39 -13.07
N PRO A 172 20.09 -11.95 -13.87
CA PRO A 172 20.33 -10.52 -14.11
C PRO A 172 19.17 -9.81 -14.81
N ALA A 173 18.47 -10.49 -15.71
CA ALA A 173 17.29 -9.94 -16.38
C ALA A 173 16.15 -9.71 -15.41
N TYR A 174 15.84 -10.69 -14.55
CA TYR A 174 14.88 -10.59 -13.47
C TYR A 174 15.20 -9.43 -12.51
N GLU A 175 16.43 -9.36 -12.00
CA GLU A 175 16.89 -8.27 -11.12
C GLU A 175 16.62 -6.90 -11.77
N LYS A 176 17.01 -6.72 -13.03
CA LYS A 176 16.82 -5.48 -13.79
C LYS A 176 15.35 -5.11 -13.96
N ALA A 177 14.47 -6.08 -14.13
CA ALA A 177 13.04 -5.86 -14.32
C ALA A 177 12.33 -5.49 -13.02
N ARG A 178 12.81 -5.97 -11.86
CA ARG A 178 12.06 -5.90 -10.62
C ARG A 178 12.54 -4.86 -9.62
N VAL A 179 13.84 -4.54 -9.55
CA VAL A 179 14.41 -3.65 -8.52
C VAL A 179 13.71 -2.30 -8.47
N ASP A 180 13.53 -1.65 -9.63
CA ASP A 180 12.90 -0.33 -9.70
C ASP A 180 11.43 -0.38 -9.29
N ASN A 181 10.71 -1.46 -9.62
CA ASN A 181 9.33 -1.66 -9.26
C ASN A 181 9.17 -1.87 -7.75
N ALA A 182 10.00 -2.70 -7.15
CA ALA A 182 10.01 -2.94 -5.71
C ALA A 182 10.35 -1.67 -4.91
N ASN A 183 11.32 -0.88 -5.37
CA ASN A 183 11.62 0.40 -4.75
C ASN A 183 10.45 1.38 -4.87
N ALA A 184 9.80 1.45 -6.03
CA ALA A 184 8.65 2.33 -6.25
C ALA A 184 7.47 2.00 -5.32
N ILE A 185 7.09 0.71 -5.17
CA ILE A 185 6.01 0.33 -4.26
C ILE A 185 6.39 0.56 -2.79
N ALA A 186 7.64 0.33 -2.39
CA ALA A 186 8.11 0.63 -1.05
C ALA A 186 8.02 2.13 -0.74
N ASP A 187 8.41 3.01 -1.66
CA ASP A 187 8.30 4.47 -1.49
C ASP A 187 6.83 4.92 -1.42
N MET A 188 5.98 4.35 -2.27
CA MET A 188 4.54 4.65 -2.24
C MET A 188 3.90 4.19 -0.94
N ALA A 189 4.27 3.03 -0.39
CA ALA A 189 3.75 2.52 0.87
C ALA A 189 4.10 3.46 2.04
N LEU A 190 5.35 3.92 2.12
CA LEU A 190 5.77 4.90 3.13
C LEU A 190 5.03 6.24 3.00
N ALA A 191 4.86 6.74 1.76
CA ALA A 191 4.11 7.98 1.52
C ALA A 191 2.64 7.83 1.94
N ASN A 192 2.03 6.66 1.70
CA ASN A 192 0.65 6.38 2.08
C ASN A 192 0.48 6.33 3.61
N PHE A 193 1.45 5.78 4.34
CA PHE A 193 1.44 5.83 5.80
C PHE A 193 1.33 7.26 6.34
N VAL A 194 2.19 8.15 5.85
CA VAL A 194 2.15 9.57 6.24
C VAL A 194 0.82 10.21 5.88
N GLU A 195 0.25 9.88 4.72
CA GLU A 195 -1.04 10.39 4.31
C GLU A 195 -2.18 9.91 5.22
N MET A 196 -2.21 8.62 5.52
CA MET A 196 -3.26 8.00 6.34
C MET A 196 -3.18 8.43 7.81
N SER A 197 -1.99 8.48 8.40
CA SER A 197 -1.79 8.73 9.83
C SER A 197 -1.89 10.21 10.21
N THR A 198 -1.43 11.13 9.33
CA THR A 198 -1.31 12.56 9.70
C THR A 198 -2.31 13.46 9.00
N LYS A 199 -2.65 13.18 7.74
CA LYS A 199 -3.46 14.09 6.91
C LYS A 199 -4.95 13.79 6.93
N SER A 200 -5.37 12.55 7.22
CA SER A 200 -6.77 12.13 7.16
C SER A 200 -7.71 12.90 8.11
N GLY A 201 -7.21 13.45 9.21
CA GLY A 201 -7.97 14.31 10.13
C GLY A 201 -8.10 15.80 9.69
N SER A 202 -7.41 16.23 8.63
CA SER A 202 -7.39 17.61 8.18
C SER A 202 -8.55 17.92 7.23
N ARG A 203 -9.33 19.00 7.54
CA ARG A 203 -10.40 19.48 6.64
C ARG A 203 -9.89 19.87 5.25
N VAL A 204 -8.68 20.40 5.16
CA VAL A 204 -8.03 20.76 3.90
C VAL A 204 -7.76 19.51 3.07
N PHE A 205 -7.27 18.45 3.70
CA PHE A 205 -7.03 17.18 3.04
C PHE A 205 -8.32 16.52 2.55
N GLN A 206 -9.38 16.55 3.36
CA GLN A 206 -10.71 16.05 2.95
C GLN A 206 -11.26 16.81 1.74
N ALA A 207 -11.10 18.14 1.71
CA ALA A 207 -11.49 18.96 0.56
C ALA A 207 -10.65 18.61 -0.69
N GLN A 208 -9.35 18.42 -0.56
CA GLN A 208 -8.51 17.97 -1.67
C GLN A 208 -8.95 16.60 -2.21
N LYS A 209 -9.26 15.64 -1.35
CA LYS A 209 -9.79 14.32 -1.74
C LYS A 209 -11.14 14.42 -2.44
N SER A 210 -12.04 15.29 -1.97
CA SER A 210 -13.34 15.53 -2.62
C SER A 210 -13.18 16.09 -4.04
N VAL A 211 -12.23 17.01 -4.23
CA VAL A 211 -11.88 17.52 -5.56
C VAL A 211 -11.28 16.41 -6.44
N GLN A 212 -10.39 15.62 -5.89
CA GLN A 212 -9.80 14.46 -6.59
C GLN A 212 -10.88 13.48 -7.07
N HIS A 213 -11.80 13.08 -6.20
CA HIS A 213 -12.93 12.21 -6.56
C HIS A 213 -13.87 12.84 -7.60
N ALA A 214 -14.04 14.17 -7.58
CA ALA A 214 -14.79 14.85 -8.63
C ALA A 214 -14.09 14.74 -10.00
N PHE A 215 -12.75 14.86 -10.05
CA PHE A 215 -11.99 14.64 -11.30
C PHE A 215 -12.04 13.19 -11.76
N GLU A 216 -11.95 12.21 -10.89
CA GLU A 216 -12.10 10.79 -11.21
C GLU A 216 -13.47 10.50 -11.87
N ARG A 217 -14.54 11.05 -11.32
CA ARG A 217 -15.90 10.90 -11.87
C ARG A 217 -16.10 11.63 -13.19
N LEU A 218 -15.50 12.80 -13.35
CA LEU A 218 -15.68 13.64 -14.53
C LEU A 218 -14.78 13.24 -15.70
N LEU A 219 -13.60 12.68 -15.41
CA LEU A 219 -12.57 12.35 -16.40
C LEU A 219 -11.96 10.95 -16.14
N PRO A 220 -12.77 9.87 -16.09
CA PRO A 220 -12.30 8.53 -15.69
C PRO A 220 -11.21 7.97 -16.61
N GLU A 221 -11.19 8.34 -17.87
CA GLU A 221 -10.18 7.89 -18.83
C GLU A 221 -8.84 8.67 -18.72
N HIS A 222 -8.83 9.83 -18.04
CA HIS A 222 -7.70 10.75 -17.99
C HIS A 222 -7.12 10.94 -16.60
N TYR A 223 -7.87 10.56 -15.58
CA TYR A 223 -7.46 10.69 -14.19
C TYR A 223 -7.84 9.44 -13.41
N VAL A 224 -6.83 8.64 -13.08
CA VAL A 224 -6.97 7.45 -12.23
C VAL A 224 -6.11 7.64 -10.99
N SER A 225 -6.64 7.34 -9.83
CA SER A 225 -5.91 7.51 -8.57
C SER A 225 -4.71 6.56 -8.50
N ARG A 226 -3.68 6.97 -7.75
CA ARG A 226 -2.53 6.11 -7.47
C ARG A 226 -2.95 4.80 -6.83
N TYR A 227 -3.87 4.86 -5.87
CA TYR A 227 -4.38 3.70 -5.17
C TYR A 227 -5.04 2.71 -6.13
N GLU A 228 -5.87 3.19 -7.02
CA GLU A 228 -6.55 2.36 -8.02
C GLU A 228 -5.55 1.69 -8.98
N LEU A 229 -4.58 2.46 -9.49
CA LEU A 229 -3.54 1.90 -10.36
C LEU A 229 -2.69 0.84 -9.65
N VAL A 230 -2.34 1.03 -8.37
CA VAL A 230 -1.56 0.08 -7.59
C VAL A 230 -2.36 -1.17 -7.26
N SER A 231 -3.63 -1.01 -6.83
CA SER A 231 -4.41 -2.11 -6.25
C SER A 231 -5.20 -2.91 -7.28
N PHE A 232 -5.57 -2.30 -8.41
CA PHE A 232 -6.51 -2.89 -9.39
C PHE A 232 -5.98 -2.92 -10.82
N SER A 233 -4.67 -2.73 -11.03
CA SER A 233 -4.06 -2.87 -12.36
C SER A 233 -2.77 -3.68 -12.32
N THR A 234 -2.32 -4.15 -13.48
CA THR A 234 -1.04 -4.83 -13.68
C THR A 234 0.05 -3.89 -14.17
N ILE A 235 -0.16 -2.58 -14.08
CA ILE A 235 0.82 -1.57 -14.48
C ILE A 235 2.03 -1.64 -13.53
N PRO A 236 3.26 -1.72 -14.03
CA PRO A 236 4.45 -1.74 -13.19
C PRO A 236 4.49 -0.55 -12.22
N TYR A 237 4.84 -0.78 -10.97
CA TYR A 237 4.79 0.25 -9.91
C TYR A 237 5.64 1.49 -10.24
N ALA A 238 6.79 1.31 -10.87
CA ALA A 238 7.60 2.43 -11.33
C ALA A 238 6.89 3.29 -12.40
N GLU A 239 6.07 2.67 -13.25
CA GLU A 239 5.23 3.37 -14.22
C GLU A 239 4.05 4.08 -13.53
N VAL A 240 3.46 3.49 -12.51
CA VAL A 240 2.42 4.16 -11.69
C VAL A 240 2.98 5.46 -11.11
N VAL A 241 4.18 5.43 -10.54
CA VAL A 241 4.84 6.65 -10.02
C VAL A 241 4.95 7.70 -11.12
N ARG A 242 5.44 7.33 -12.32
CA ARG A 242 5.57 8.26 -13.44
C ARG A 242 4.25 8.87 -13.87
N ARG A 243 3.18 8.07 -13.96
CA ARG A 243 1.83 8.53 -14.36
C ARG A 243 1.17 9.42 -13.32
N THR A 244 1.43 9.17 -12.04
CA THR A 244 0.80 9.88 -10.92
C THR A 244 1.61 11.07 -10.39
N THR A 245 2.70 11.47 -11.05
CA THR A 245 3.37 12.73 -10.73
C THR A 245 2.49 13.93 -11.11
N VAL A 246 2.56 15.00 -10.32
CA VAL A 246 1.73 16.22 -10.53
C VAL A 246 1.81 16.75 -11.97
N PRO A 247 2.99 16.87 -12.60
CA PRO A 247 3.06 17.31 -13.99
C PRO A 247 2.38 16.36 -14.99
N SER A 248 2.41 15.04 -14.74
CA SER A 248 1.76 14.04 -15.61
C SER A 248 0.26 14.08 -15.47
N GLN A 249 -0.25 14.18 -14.25
CA GLN A 249 -1.68 14.31 -13.99
C GLN A 249 -2.25 15.61 -14.56
N ALA A 250 -1.56 16.73 -14.38
CA ALA A 250 -1.99 18.01 -14.93
C ALA A 250 -2.09 17.97 -16.47
N ARG A 251 -1.13 17.33 -17.16
CA ARG A 251 -1.18 17.12 -18.61
C ARG A 251 -2.34 16.23 -19.05
N SER A 252 -2.58 15.14 -18.32
CA SER A 252 -3.68 14.21 -18.61
C SER A 252 -5.04 14.89 -18.44
N VAL A 253 -5.25 15.63 -17.34
CA VAL A 253 -6.48 16.40 -17.10
C VAL A 253 -6.68 17.49 -18.17
N ALA A 254 -5.65 18.23 -18.54
CA ALA A 254 -5.71 19.23 -19.60
C ALA A 254 -6.10 18.61 -20.97
N ALA A 255 -5.53 17.44 -21.30
CA ALA A 255 -5.89 16.70 -22.50
C ALA A 255 -7.37 16.24 -22.49
N GLY A 256 -7.85 15.73 -21.35
CA GLY A 256 -9.24 15.33 -21.18
C GLY A 256 -10.24 16.49 -21.32
N ILE A 257 -9.92 17.65 -20.75
CA ILE A 257 -10.73 18.87 -20.90
C ILE A 257 -10.73 19.30 -22.37
N ALA A 258 -9.57 19.35 -23.04
CA ALA A 258 -9.49 19.72 -24.45
C ALA A 258 -10.29 18.78 -25.36
N HIS A 259 -10.24 17.47 -25.10
CA HIS A 259 -11.02 16.48 -25.84
C HIS A 259 -12.55 16.68 -25.67
N ARG A 260 -13.02 16.96 -24.46
CA ARG A 260 -14.45 17.21 -24.19
C ARG A 260 -14.94 18.52 -24.83
N VAL A 261 -14.12 19.55 -24.84
CA VAL A 261 -14.46 20.84 -25.48
C VAL A 261 -14.47 20.71 -27.01
N ALA A 262 -13.60 19.90 -27.58
CA ALA A 262 -13.51 19.69 -29.04
C ALA A 262 -14.59 18.73 -29.59
N ALA A 263 -15.12 17.84 -28.78
CA ALA A 263 -16.12 16.84 -29.21
C ALA A 263 -17.42 17.45 -29.79
N PRO A 264 -18.04 18.49 -29.17
CA PRO A 264 -19.25 19.11 -29.73
C PRO A 264 -18.99 19.91 -31.03
N LEU A 265 -17.77 20.43 -31.23
CA LEU A 265 -17.42 21.17 -32.44
C LEU A 265 -17.31 20.26 -33.68
N ARG A 266 -16.90 19.01 -33.51
CA ARG A 266 -16.86 18.01 -34.61
C ARG A 266 -18.23 17.53 -35.03
N SER A 267 -19.21 17.49 -34.11
CA SER A 267 -20.60 17.12 -34.44
C SER A 267 -21.35 18.22 -35.21
N LEU A 268 -20.92 19.48 -35.12
CA LEU A 268 -21.49 20.63 -35.83
C LEU A 268 -20.91 20.78 -37.23
N SER A 269 -19.64 20.39 -37.46
CA SER A 269 -19.01 20.46 -38.80
C SER A 269 -19.41 19.33 -39.76
N GLY A 270 -20.05 18.24 -39.27
CA GLY A 270 -20.50 17.11 -40.07
C GLY A 270 -21.92 17.26 -40.66
N ARG A 271 -22.66 18.37 -40.39
CA ARG A 271 -24.01 18.60 -40.88
C ARG A 271 -24.12 19.62 -42.04
N GLY A 272 -23.03 20.09 -42.57
CA GLY A 272 -22.97 21.09 -43.66
C GLY A 272 -22.45 20.54 -44.96
N GLY A 273 -23.10 19.49 -45.50
CA GLY A 273 -22.69 18.92 -46.82
C GLY A 273 -23.68 17.93 -47.38
N ALA A 274 -24.95 18.37 -47.55
CA ALA A 274 -25.88 17.68 -48.43
C ALA A 274 -26.97 18.66 -48.87
N SER A 275 -26.69 19.31 -49.98
CA SER A 275 -27.68 19.95 -50.85
C SER A 275 -27.16 19.91 -52.26
#